data_0a7f0f38729acf8191c404d22b19985e
#
_entry.id   0a7f0f38729acf8191c404d22b19985e
#
_cell.length_a   1.000
_cell.length_b   1.000
_cell.length_c   1.000
_cell.angle_alpha   90.00
_cell.angle_beta   90.00
_cell.angle_gamma   90.00
#
_symmetry.space_group_name_H-M   'P 1'
#
loop_
_entity.id
_entity.type
_entity.pdbx_description
1 polymer ?
#
loop_
_entity_poly.entity_id
_entity_poly.type
_entity_poly.pdbx_seq_one_letter_code
_entity_poly.pdbx_strand_id
1 'polypeptide(L)'
;MYGMVSPDPSIYGNSGHDNPPYYGAAKAGLIQLTRYAAVHLAPHKVRVNAISPGPFPPPALAERMPDLWALLNQKPPMRRVGHAPELQGAVLFLASDASTYVTGINLPVDGGWTAW
;
A
#
# COMPACT_ATOMS: atom_id res chain seq x y z
N MET A 1 -1.73 1.48 -1.69
CA MET A 1 -1.72 2.95 -1.47
C MET A 1 -2.79 3.71 -2.28
N TYR A 2 -3.11 3.33 -3.51
CA TYR A 2 -4.11 4.05 -4.36
C TYR A 2 -5.58 3.96 -3.90
N GLY A 3 -5.86 3.39 -2.75
CA GLY A 3 -7.11 3.61 -2.01
C GLY A 3 -7.06 4.82 -1.07
N MET A 4 -5.88 5.47 -0.94
CA MET A 4 -5.65 6.62 -0.06
C MET A 4 -5.38 7.90 -0.86
N VAL A 5 -4.68 7.76 -1.99
CA VAL A 5 -4.28 8.87 -2.87
C VAL A 5 -4.58 8.49 -4.32
N SER A 6 -4.76 9.50 -5.16
CA SER A 6 -4.89 9.30 -6.60
C SER A 6 -3.56 8.83 -7.22
N PRO A 7 -3.59 7.98 -8.23
CA PRO A 7 -2.43 7.78 -9.09
C PRO A 7 -1.96 9.11 -9.69
N ASP A 8 -0.65 9.26 -9.80
CA ASP A 8 -0.04 10.36 -10.54
C ASP A 8 0.19 9.89 -11.99
N PRO A 9 -0.54 10.43 -12.97
CA PRO A 9 -0.41 9.98 -14.35
C PRO A 9 0.99 10.18 -14.93
N SER A 10 1.76 11.15 -14.42
CA SER A 10 3.11 11.42 -14.89
C SER A 10 4.09 10.25 -14.70
N ILE A 11 3.81 9.37 -13.74
CA ILE A 11 4.64 8.18 -13.46
C ILE A 11 4.57 7.18 -14.61
N TYR A 12 3.44 7.13 -15.30
CA TYR A 12 3.23 6.17 -16.38
C TYR A 12 3.74 6.68 -17.73
N GLY A 13 3.90 8.02 -17.88
CA GLY A 13 4.45 8.65 -19.07
C GLY A 13 3.86 8.08 -20.36
N ASN A 14 4.73 7.67 -21.28
CA ASN A 14 4.37 7.03 -22.54
C ASN A 14 4.40 5.50 -22.49
N SER A 15 4.39 4.91 -21.29
CA SER A 15 4.50 3.45 -21.12
C SER A 15 3.30 2.65 -21.62
N GLY A 16 2.17 3.32 -21.91
CA GLY A 16 0.89 2.65 -22.23
C GLY A 16 0.21 2.00 -21.02
N HIS A 17 0.80 2.14 -19.83
CA HIS A 17 0.20 1.67 -18.58
C HIS A 17 -0.61 2.78 -17.93
N ASP A 18 -1.64 2.39 -17.19
CA ASP A 18 -2.47 3.28 -16.40
C ASP A 18 -2.96 2.56 -15.16
N ASN A 19 -3.43 3.31 -14.19
CA ASN A 19 -4.11 2.77 -13.02
C ASN A 19 -5.61 3.12 -13.12
N PRO A 20 -6.45 2.15 -13.51
CA PRO A 20 -7.84 2.43 -13.81
C PRO A 20 -8.60 2.91 -12.59
N PRO A 21 -9.62 3.81 -12.72
CA PRO A 21 -10.32 4.44 -11.62
C PRO A 21 -11.00 3.43 -10.67
N TYR A 22 -11.47 2.31 -11.19
CA TYR A 22 -12.09 1.28 -10.36
C TYR A 22 -11.11 0.61 -9.39
N TYR A 23 -9.81 0.59 -9.69
CA TYR A 23 -8.80 0.04 -8.78
C TYR A 23 -8.72 0.88 -7.49
N GLY A 24 -8.56 2.19 -7.63
CA GLY A 24 -8.53 3.11 -6.48
C GLY A 24 -9.82 3.04 -5.67
N ALA A 25 -10.98 3.04 -6.35
CA ALA A 25 -12.29 2.90 -5.72
C ALA A 25 -12.40 1.60 -4.91
N ALA A 26 -12.00 0.47 -5.48
CA ALA A 26 -12.02 -0.84 -4.78
C ALA A 26 -11.09 -0.85 -3.56
N LYS A 27 -9.89 -0.27 -3.68
CA LYS A 27 -8.94 -0.21 -2.57
C LYS A 27 -9.37 0.76 -1.46
N ALA A 28 -10.01 1.88 -1.81
CA ALA A 28 -10.65 2.77 -0.83
C ALA A 28 -11.80 2.07 -0.10
N GLY A 29 -12.62 1.32 -0.83
CA GLY A 29 -13.68 0.48 -0.26
C GLY A 29 -13.14 -0.57 0.72
N LEU A 30 -11.99 -1.18 0.40
CA LEU A 30 -11.34 -2.15 1.29
C LEU A 30 -10.85 -1.50 2.60
N ILE A 31 -10.30 -0.29 2.54
CA ILE A 31 -9.90 0.47 3.73
C ILE A 31 -11.12 0.79 4.59
N GLN A 32 -12.24 1.21 3.99
CA GLN A 32 -13.47 1.48 4.73
C GLN A 32 -14.09 0.20 5.30
N LEU A 33 -14.07 -0.92 4.56
CA LEU A 33 -14.51 -2.22 5.05
C LEU A 33 -13.68 -2.68 6.25
N THR A 34 -12.37 -2.40 6.27
CA THR A 34 -11.50 -2.67 7.41
C THR A 34 -11.99 -1.96 8.68
N ARG A 35 -12.36 -0.69 8.58
CA ARG A 35 -12.91 0.08 9.71
C ARG A 35 -14.26 -0.48 10.18
N TYR A 36 -15.14 -0.76 9.22
CA TYR A 36 -16.44 -1.36 9.52
C TYR A 36 -16.27 -2.70 10.26
N ALA A 37 -15.47 -3.61 9.72
CA ALA A 37 -15.23 -4.92 10.31
C ALA A 37 -14.55 -4.82 11.69
N ALA A 38 -13.61 -3.88 11.87
CA ALA A 38 -12.97 -3.65 13.16
C ALA A 38 -13.98 -3.30 14.26
N VAL A 39 -14.94 -2.40 13.97
CA VAL A 39 -15.98 -2.01 14.93
C VAL A 39 -16.90 -3.19 15.25
N HIS A 40 -17.34 -3.92 14.21
CA HIS A 40 -18.33 -4.99 14.39
C HIS A 40 -17.74 -6.25 15.03
N LEU A 41 -16.46 -6.52 14.82
CA LEU A 41 -15.81 -7.73 15.34
C LEU A 41 -15.05 -7.50 16.67
N ALA A 42 -14.86 -6.26 17.09
CA ALA A 42 -14.21 -5.94 18.36
C ALA A 42 -14.87 -6.61 19.59
N PRO A 43 -16.23 -6.68 19.71
CA PRO A 43 -16.88 -7.39 20.80
C PRO A 43 -16.53 -8.89 20.85
N HIS A 44 -16.12 -9.45 19.71
CA HIS A 44 -15.68 -10.85 19.59
C HIS A 44 -14.17 -11.02 19.77
N LYS A 45 -13.46 -9.97 20.22
CA LYS A 45 -12.00 -9.95 20.41
C LYS A 45 -11.22 -10.20 19.11
N VAL A 46 -11.79 -9.83 17.97
CA VAL A 46 -11.14 -9.91 16.65
C VAL A 46 -10.68 -8.51 16.26
N ARG A 47 -9.41 -8.39 15.94
CA ARG A 47 -8.81 -7.18 15.39
C ARG A 47 -8.79 -7.26 13.86
N VAL A 48 -9.09 -6.16 13.19
CA VAL A 48 -9.09 -6.05 11.74
C VAL A 48 -8.30 -4.82 11.34
N ASN A 49 -7.24 -5.02 10.56
CA ASN A 49 -6.35 -3.96 10.09
C ASN A 49 -6.02 -4.19 8.62
N ALA A 50 -5.61 -3.15 7.93
CA ALA A 50 -5.14 -3.20 6.56
C ALA A 50 -3.68 -2.73 6.47
N ILE A 51 -2.95 -3.23 5.47
CA ILE A 51 -1.66 -2.70 5.05
C ILE A 51 -1.83 -2.12 3.65
N SER A 52 -1.32 -0.92 3.43
CA SER A 52 -1.27 -0.28 2.11
C SER A 52 0.18 -0.22 1.62
N PRO A 53 0.64 -1.21 0.83
CA PRO A 53 1.96 -1.17 0.25
C PRO A 53 2.11 -0.04 -0.76
N GLY A 54 3.31 0.56 -0.82
CA GLY A 54 3.76 1.41 -1.90
C GLY A 54 4.12 0.62 -3.16
N PRO A 55 5.09 1.09 -3.95
CA PRO A 55 5.57 0.34 -5.11
C PRO A 55 6.47 -0.82 -4.66
N PHE A 56 6.02 -2.05 -4.90
CA PHE A 56 6.76 -3.31 -4.69
C PHE A 56 6.78 -4.10 -6.01
N PRO A 57 7.37 -3.57 -7.08
CA PRO A 57 7.40 -4.25 -8.36
C PRO A 57 8.34 -5.46 -8.31
N PRO A 58 8.11 -6.48 -9.16
CA PRO A 58 9.06 -7.57 -9.31
C PRO A 58 10.39 -7.06 -9.89
N PRO A 59 11.55 -7.60 -9.49
CA PRO A 59 12.86 -7.15 -9.99
C PRO A 59 12.97 -7.12 -11.52
N ALA A 60 12.32 -8.05 -12.21
CA ALA A 60 12.30 -8.10 -13.67
C ALA A 60 11.69 -6.85 -14.34
N LEU A 61 10.99 -5.99 -13.57
CA LEU A 61 10.49 -4.71 -14.12
C LEU A 61 11.64 -3.76 -14.46
N ALA A 62 12.75 -3.81 -13.73
CA ALA A 62 13.92 -2.97 -13.99
C ALA A 62 14.49 -3.21 -15.41
N GLU A 63 14.48 -4.45 -15.87
CA GLU A 63 14.96 -4.83 -17.20
C GLU A 63 13.92 -4.55 -18.29
N ARG A 64 12.64 -4.84 -17.99
CA ARG A 64 11.57 -4.75 -18.97
C ARG A 64 11.08 -3.31 -19.20
N MET A 65 11.14 -2.46 -18.18
CA MET A 65 10.60 -1.10 -18.19
C MET A 65 11.49 -0.17 -17.35
N PRO A 66 12.74 0.10 -17.78
CA PRO A 66 13.71 0.86 -16.99
C PRO A 66 13.24 2.28 -16.64
N ASP A 67 12.52 2.94 -17.55
CA ASP A 67 12.01 4.30 -17.31
C ASP A 67 10.94 4.30 -16.20
N LEU A 68 10.00 3.36 -16.24
CA LEU A 68 9.00 3.21 -15.17
C LEU A 68 9.68 2.85 -13.84
N TRP A 69 10.68 1.96 -13.89
CA TRP A 69 11.46 1.61 -12.70
C TRP A 69 12.14 2.83 -12.09
N ALA A 70 12.76 3.69 -12.90
CA ALA A 70 13.39 4.92 -12.44
C ALA A 70 12.38 5.88 -11.77
N LEU A 71 11.21 6.07 -12.38
CA LEU A 71 10.15 6.93 -11.84
C LEU A 71 9.58 6.37 -10.53
N LEU A 72 9.36 5.06 -10.42
CA LEU A 72 8.92 4.41 -9.18
C LEU A 72 9.94 4.55 -8.04
N ASN A 73 11.25 4.61 -8.35
CA ASN A 73 12.28 4.86 -7.35
C ASN A 73 12.36 6.34 -6.95
N GLN A 74 12.07 7.27 -7.86
CA GLN A 74 12.16 8.70 -7.59
C GLN A 74 10.99 9.25 -6.77
N LYS A 75 9.80 8.68 -6.93
CA LYS A 75 8.58 9.22 -6.32
C LYS A 75 8.55 9.13 -4.80
N PRO A 76 8.85 7.98 -4.15
CA PRO A 76 8.85 7.94 -2.68
C PRO A 76 9.95 8.84 -2.09
N PRO A 77 9.73 9.48 -0.92
CA PRO A 77 10.77 10.16 -0.17
C PRO A 77 12.02 9.33 0.07
N MET A 78 11.87 8.02 0.31
CA MET A 78 13.00 7.10 0.49
C MET A 78 13.77 6.80 -0.79
N ARG A 79 13.34 7.34 -1.95
CA ARG A 79 14.04 7.26 -3.25
C ARG A 79 14.34 5.84 -3.72
N ARG A 80 13.49 4.89 -3.38
CA ARG A 80 13.59 3.50 -3.83
C ARG A 80 12.23 2.80 -3.78
N VAL A 81 12.09 1.76 -4.55
CA VAL A 81 10.99 0.80 -4.41
C VAL A 81 11.17 -0.06 -3.16
N GLY A 82 10.08 -0.62 -2.66
CA GLY A 82 10.11 -1.58 -1.56
C GLY A 82 10.46 -3.00 -2.03
N HIS A 83 11.01 -3.78 -1.11
CA HIS A 83 11.27 -5.21 -1.29
C HIS A 83 10.27 -6.03 -0.47
N ALA A 84 9.74 -7.12 -1.04
CA ALA A 84 8.68 -7.91 -0.41
C ALA A 84 8.95 -8.30 1.07
N PRO A 85 10.17 -8.63 1.51
CA PRO A 85 10.45 -8.88 2.92
C PRO A 85 10.18 -7.70 3.86
N GLU A 86 10.19 -6.45 3.35
CA GLU A 86 9.93 -5.26 4.18
C GLU A 86 8.46 -5.16 4.64
N LEU A 87 7.56 -5.92 4.02
CA LEU A 87 6.17 -6.03 4.48
C LEU A 87 6.03 -6.96 5.69
N GLN A 88 6.98 -7.88 5.90
CA GLN A 88 6.87 -8.92 6.94
C GLN A 88 6.77 -8.33 8.35
N GLY A 89 7.56 -7.28 8.64
CA GLY A 89 7.52 -6.61 9.94
C GLY A 89 6.15 -6.00 10.25
N ALA A 90 5.51 -5.37 9.27
CA ALA A 90 4.17 -4.81 9.41
C ALA A 90 3.12 -5.91 9.62
N VAL A 91 3.21 -7.01 8.88
CA VAL A 91 2.32 -8.17 9.05
C VAL A 91 2.49 -8.78 10.44
N LEU A 92 3.73 -9.05 10.87
CA LEU A 92 4.03 -9.62 12.18
C LEU A 92 3.53 -8.72 13.31
N PHE A 93 3.77 -7.40 13.22
CA PHE A 93 3.25 -6.44 14.21
C PHE A 93 1.73 -6.54 14.31
N LEU A 94 1.02 -6.43 13.19
CA LEU A 94 -0.45 -6.43 13.20
C LEU A 94 -1.06 -7.80 13.57
N ALA A 95 -0.35 -8.90 13.34
CA ALA A 95 -0.83 -10.26 13.61
C ALA A 95 -0.46 -10.78 15.01
N SER A 96 0.44 -10.11 15.74
CA SER A 96 0.94 -10.55 17.04
C SER A 96 0.34 -9.77 18.20
N ASP A 97 0.69 -10.19 19.41
CA ASP A 97 0.32 -9.54 20.66
C ASP A 97 0.99 -8.17 20.86
N ALA A 98 1.98 -7.81 20.04
CA ALA A 98 2.55 -6.45 20.01
C ALA A 98 1.52 -5.38 19.58
N SER A 99 0.38 -5.79 19.03
CA SER A 99 -0.67 -4.88 18.54
C SER A 99 -2.06 -5.19 19.13
N THR A 100 -2.13 -5.71 20.35
CA THR A 100 -3.42 -6.11 20.99
C THR A 100 -4.43 -4.97 21.11
N TYR A 101 -3.99 -3.72 21.12
CA TYR A 101 -4.87 -2.54 21.19
C TYR A 101 -4.94 -1.76 19.85
N VAL A 102 -4.59 -2.44 18.73
CA VAL A 102 -4.58 -1.85 17.38
C VAL A 102 -5.62 -2.55 16.52
N THR A 103 -6.70 -1.83 16.17
CA THR A 103 -7.73 -2.30 15.24
C THR A 103 -8.29 -1.14 14.42
N GLY A 104 -8.77 -1.40 13.22
CA GLY A 104 -9.38 -0.42 12.32
C GLY A 104 -8.40 0.49 11.61
N ILE A 105 -7.09 0.26 11.74
CA ILE A 105 -6.10 1.09 11.06
C ILE A 105 -5.82 0.60 9.63
N ASN A 106 -5.34 1.52 8.83
CA ASN A 106 -4.66 1.25 7.58
C ASN A 106 -3.20 1.71 7.75
N LEU A 107 -2.25 0.78 7.67
CA LEU A 107 -0.83 1.02 7.85
C LEU A 107 -0.14 1.17 6.49
N PRO A 108 0.28 2.38 6.06
CA PRO A 108 1.09 2.54 4.87
C PRO A 108 2.50 1.95 5.09
N VAL A 109 2.96 1.17 4.10
CA VAL A 109 4.35 0.70 4.00
C VAL A 109 4.80 1.05 2.59
N ASP A 110 5.15 2.31 2.37
CA ASP A 110 5.19 2.90 1.03
C ASP A 110 6.41 3.82 0.77
N GLY A 111 7.38 3.81 1.68
CA GLY A 111 8.56 4.66 1.57
C GLY A 111 8.26 6.16 1.65
N GLY A 112 7.11 6.53 2.23
CA GLY A 112 6.64 7.90 2.35
C GLY A 112 5.85 8.41 1.14
N TRP A 113 5.47 7.53 0.19
CA TRP A 113 4.71 7.92 -1.01
C TRP A 113 3.46 8.74 -0.70
N THR A 114 2.73 8.39 0.36
CA THR A 114 1.48 9.06 0.74
C THR A 114 1.67 10.18 1.77
N ALA A 115 2.89 10.55 2.10
CA ALA A 115 3.19 11.57 3.12
C ALA A 115 3.25 13.01 2.55
N TRP A 116 3.19 13.19 1.23
CA TRP A 116 3.26 14.49 0.55
C TRP A 116 2.27 14.57 -0.63
#